data_29b49251c9e53cab218e3d3ed8b2b92d
#
_entry.id   29b49251c9e53cab218e3d3ed8b2b92d
#
_cell.length_a   1.000
_cell.length_b   1.000
_cell.length_c   1.000
_cell.angle_alpha   90.00
_cell.angle_beta   90.00
_cell.angle_gamma   90.00
#
_symmetry.space_group_name_H-M   'P 1'
#
loop_
_entity.id
_entity.type
_entity.pdbx_description
1 polymer ?
#
loop_
_entity_poly.entity_id
_entity_poly.type
_entity_poly.pdbx_seq_one_letter_code
_entity_poly.pdbx_strand_id
1 'polypeptide(L)'
;MSRTPIPLAATVLALLLCLFVPLASAGTDSEKITSSYNVLKEITSIPETGIPPALLSNASGIVIVPDAIKVGLFIGGKYGTGILMVHKSDGTWSNPSFVSLMGGSFGWQIGAQATDLVMIFKSIRSIEGIKKGKFTIGADASVAAGPVGRSASASTDVLFKAEILSYSRSRGVFAGVSLEGAALQIDDEKNGYFYGKPGISANDIFTGAPTSPSPTIWKIKALLTEYGKNSGQ
;
A
#
# COMPACT_ATOMS: atom_id res chain seq x y z
N MET A 1 34.32 -26.86 41.05
CA MET A 1 33.37 -26.48 40.01
C MET A 1 32.44 -25.42 40.57
N SER A 2 32.75 -24.14 40.36
CA SER A 2 31.97 -23.01 40.86
C SER A 2 30.89 -22.66 39.85
N ARG A 3 29.62 -22.84 40.21
CA ARG A 3 28.47 -22.38 39.43
C ARG A 3 28.26 -20.90 39.74
N THR A 4 28.56 -20.02 38.79
CA THR A 4 28.21 -18.61 38.89
C THR A 4 26.70 -18.46 38.79
N PRO A 5 26.03 -17.78 39.73
CA PRO A 5 24.58 -17.55 39.65
C PRO A 5 24.31 -16.53 38.55
N ILE A 6 23.41 -16.88 37.61
CA ILE A 6 22.90 -15.95 36.61
C ILE A 6 22.06 -14.90 37.34
N PRO A 7 22.34 -13.59 37.21
CA PRO A 7 21.58 -12.56 37.91
C PRO A 7 20.10 -12.58 37.47
N LEU A 8 19.22 -12.59 38.46
CA LEU A 8 17.75 -12.64 38.32
C LEU A 8 17.24 -11.57 37.30
N ALA A 9 17.92 -10.43 37.24
CA ALA A 9 17.63 -9.36 36.31
C ALA A 9 17.80 -9.75 34.82
N ALA A 10 18.79 -10.60 34.51
CA ALA A 10 19.03 -11.07 33.13
C ALA A 10 17.94 -12.07 32.69
N THR A 11 17.43 -12.87 33.64
CA THR A 11 16.34 -13.83 33.34
C THR A 11 15.00 -13.12 33.15
N VAL A 12 14.71 -12.06 33.88
CA VAL A 12 13.48 -11.26 33.74
C VAL A 12 13.51 -10.47 32.45
N LEU A 13 14.67 -9.93 32.06
CA LEU A 13 14.81 -9.21 30.80
C LEU A 13 14.64 -10.13 29.57
N ALA A 14 15.17 -11.35 29.63
CA ALA A 14 14.98 -12.36 28.60
C ALA A 14 13.52 -12.83 28.48
N LEU A 15 12.80 -12.95 29.58
CA LEU A 15 11.38 -13.31 29.61
C LEU A 15 10.49 -12.19 29.06
N LEU A 16 10.82 -10.92 29.31
CA LEU A 16 10.09 -9.77 28.75
C LEU A 16 10.31 -9.61 27.23
N LEU A 17 11.48 -10.00 26.72
CA LEU A 17 11.73 -9.98 25.27
C LEU A 17 10.95 -11.06 24.50
N CYS A 18 10.63 -12.18 25.14
CA CYS A 18 9.85 -13.27 24.52
C CYS A 18 8.35 -12.97 24.43
N LEU A 19 7.82 -11.97 25.14
CA LEU A 19 6.40 -11.62 25.13
C LEU A 19 6.01 -10.65 24.00
N PHE A 20 6.97 -10.12 23.24
CA PHE A 20 6.75 -9.27 22.06
C PHE A 20 7.11 -9.98 20.75
N VAL A 21 6.66 -11.21 20.56
CA VAL A 21 6.50 -11.71 19.22
C VAL A 21 5.13 -11.21 18.74
N PRO A 22 5.03 -10.17 17.90
CA PRO A 22 3.77 -9.91 17.22
C PRO A 22 3.50 -11.18 16.41
N LEU A 23 2.38 -11.86 16.68
CA LEU A 23 1.77 -12.72 15.68
C LEU A 23 1.46 -11.77 14.50
N ALA A 24 2.39 -11.67 13.57
CA ALA A 24 2.09 -11.18 12.24
C ALA A 24 1.10 -12.21 11.68
N SER A 25 -0.19 -11.96 11.89
CA SER A 25 -1.26 -12.63 11.17
C SER A 25 -1.06 -12.22 9.71
N ALA A 26 -0.25 -13.00 9.00
CA ALA A 26 -0.23 -12.95 7.55
C ALA A 26 -1.60 -13.46 7.15
N GLY A 27 -2.54 -12.53 6.98
CA GLY A 27 -3.84 -12.84 6.41
C GLY A 27 -3.61 -13.59 5.11
N THR A 28 -4.51 -14.52 4.78
CA THR A 28 -4.41 -15.24 3.50
C THR A 28 -4.41 -14.22 2.35
N ASP A 29 -3.84 -14.57 1.21
CA ASP A 29 -3.80 -13.66 0.04
C ASP A 29 -5.20 -13.19 -0.35
N SER A 30 -6.23 -14.04 -0.16
CA SER A 30 -7.64 -13.69 -0.35
C SER A 30 -8.13 -12.65 0.68
N GLU A 31 -7.66 -12.71 1.92
CA GLU A 31 -7.96 -11.70 2.95
C GLU A 31 -7.31 -10.36 2.60
N LYS A 32 -6.08 -10.37 2.04
CA LYS A 32 -5.42 -9.14 1.60
C LYS A 32 -6.19 -8.45 0.46
N ILE A 33 -6.72 -9.21 -0.50
CA ILE A 33 -7.62 -8.68 -1.54
C ILE A 33 -8.88 -8.07 -0.91
N THR A 34 -9.47 -8.77 0.06
CA THR A 34 -10.69 -8.30 0.74
C THR A 34 -10.43 -7.04 1.58
N SER A 35 -9.32 -6.98 2.31
CA SER A 35 -8.92 -5.80 3.06
C SER A 35 -8.66 -4.61 2.13
N SER A 36 -8.01 -4.84 0.98
CA SER A 36 -7.79 -3.80 -0.03
C SER A 36 -9.10 -3.26 -0.61
N TYR A 37 -10.10 -4.14 -0.83
CA TYR A 37 -11.44 -3.72 -1.23
C TYR A 37 -12.10 -2.84 -0.16
N ASN A 38 -12.01 -3.22 1.11
CA ASN A 38 -12.59 -2.47 2.21
C ASN A 38 -11.97 -1.07 2.34
N VAL A 39 -10.64 -0.97 2.26
CA VAL A 39 -9.92 0.31 2.25
C VAL A 39 -10.38 1.18 1.09
N LEU A 40 -10.45 0.63 -0.12
CA LEU A 40 -10.92 1.36 -1.30
C LEU A 40 -12.37 1.82 -1.14
N LYS A 41 -13.26 0.94 -0.70
CA LYS A 41 -14.68 1.25 -0.46
C LYS A 41 -14.83 2.40 0.53
N GLU A 42 -14.07 2.40 1.61
CA GLU A 42 -14.15 3.44 2.62
C GLU A 42 -13.62 4.79 2.09
N ILE A 43 -12.48 4.80 1.41
CA ILE A 43 -11.91 6.06 0.88
C ILE A 43 -12.77 6.67 -0.23
N THR A 44 -13.57 5.86 -0.92
CA THR A 44 -14.50 6.33 -1.96
C THR A 44 -15.89 6.68 -1.42
N SER A 45 -16.24 6.25 -0.20
CA SER A 45 -17.57 6.49 0.39
C SER A 45 -17.71 7.85 1.07
N ILE A 46 -16.60 8.54 1.38
CA ILE A 46 -16.58 9.82 2.10
C ILE A 46 -16.06 10.92 1.17
N PRO A 47 -16.93 11.60 0.42
CA PRO A 47 -16.51 12.58 -0.60
C PRO A 47 -15.71 13.75 -0.03
N GLU A 48 -15.94 14.10 1.23
CA GLU A 48 -15.33 15.26 1.90
C GLU A 48 -13.87 15.01 2.32
N THR A 49 -13.50 13.73 2.51
CA THR A 49 -12.16 13.34 2.99
C THR A 49 -11.51 12.26 2.13
N GLY A 50 -12.19 11.83 1.06
CA GLY A 50 -11.70 10.80 0.15
C GLY A 50 -10.72 11.31 -0.90
N ILE A 51 -10.26 10.42 -1.73
CA ILE A 51 -9.45 10.74 -2.92
C ILE A 51 -10.36 11.47 -3.93
N PRO A 52 -9.95 12.61 -4.49
CA PRO A 52 -10.73 13.25 -5.56
C PRO A 52 -10.94 12.31 -6.75
N PRO A 53 -12.18 12.12 -7.25
CA PRO A 53 -12.46 11.20 -8.37
C PRO A 53 -11.61 11.46 -9.61
N ALA A 54 -11.34 12.75 -9.92
CA ALA A 54 -10.51 13.15 -11.05
C ALA A 54 -9.06 12.63 -10.98
N LEU A 55 -8.52 12.42 -9.77
CA LEU A 55 -7.19 11.85 -9.61
C LEU A 55 -7.18 10.36 -9.92
N LEU A 56 -8.26 9.65 -9.58
CA LEU A 56 -8.36 8.23 -9.85
C LEU A 56 -8.66 7.95 -11.33
N SER A 57 -9.50 8.77 -11.97
CA SER A 57 -9.81 8.63 -13.41
C SER A 57 -8.58 8.83 -14.29
N ASN A 58 -7.65 9.69 -13.88
CA ASN A 58 -6.41 9.99 -14.61
C ASN A 58 -5.20 9.18 -14.11
N ALA A 59 -5.41 8.25 -13.15
CA ALA A 59 -4.34 7.45 -12.61
C ALA A 59 -3.85 6.40 -13.62
N SER A 60 -2.55 6.21 -13.71
CA SER A 60 -1.94 5.07 -14.41
C SER A 60 -1.97 3.79 -13.57
N GLY A 61 -2.10 3.92 -12.25
CA GLY A 61 -2.21 2.79 -11.34
C GLY A 61 -2.50 3.20 -9.91
N ILE A 62 -2.87 2.21 -9.11
CA ILE A 62 -3.16 2.35 -7.68
C ILE A 62 -2.46 1.25 -6.89
N VAL A 63 -1.83 1.63 -5.79
CA VAL A 63 -1.36 0.67 -4.77
C VAL A 63 -2.18 0.86 -3.51
N ILE A 64 -2.65 -0.26 -2.95
CA ILE A 64 -3.40 -0.30 -1.70
C ILE A 64 -2.67 -1.24 -0.76
N VAL A 65 -2.23 -0.73 0.39
CA VAL A 65 -1.53 -1.48 1.44
C VAL A 65 -2.34 -1.40 2.72
N PRO A 66 -3.24 -2.36 2.97
CA PRO A 66 -3.99 -2.42 4.22
C PRO A 66 -3.08 -2.76 5.39
N ASP A 67 -3.37 -2.18 6.56
CA ASP A 67 -2.73 -2.49 7.83
C ASP A 67 -1.20 -2.43 7.80
N ALA A 68 -0.62 -1.44 7.10
CA ALA A 68 0.81 -1.19 7.13
C ALA A 68 1.25 -0.89 8.57
N ILE A 69 2.20 -1.67 9.06
CA ILE A 69 2.70 -1.57 10.44
C ILE A 69 3.87 -0.61 10.49
N LYS A 70 3.80 0.36 11.40
CA LYS A 70 4.91 1.21 11.78
C LYS A 70 5.34 0.82 13.18
N VAL A 71 6.60 0.45 13.34
CA VAL A 71 7.20 0.08 14.63
C VAL A 71 8.46 0.90 14.85
N GLY A 72 8.62 1.50 16.04
CA GLY A 72 9.86 2.18 16.38
C GLY A 72 9.77 3.06 17.62
N LEU A 73 10.97 3.35 18.14
CA LEU A 73 11.29 4.32 19.19
C LEU A 73 12.26 5.31 18.55
N PHE A 74 11.86 6.56 18.25
CA PHE A 74 12.67 7.58 17.57
C PHE A 74 13.10 7.23 16.15
N ILE A 75 13.64 6.03 15.92
CA ILE A 75 13.95 5.44 14.61
C ILE A 75 13.16 4.14 14.53
N GLY A 76 12.44 3.95 13.43
CA GLY A 76 11.60 2.77 13.24
C GLY A 76 11.56 2.29 11.82
N GLY A 77 10.89 1.16 11.63
CA GLY A 77 10.57 0.60 10.33
C GLY A 77 9.07 0.71 10.02
N LYS A 78 8.76 0.79 8.74
CA LYS A 78 7.42 0.65 8.19
C LYS A 78 7.42 -0.55 7.27
N TYR A 79 6.48 -1.44 7.44
CA TYR A 79 6.30 -2.61 6.59
C TYR A 79 4.81 -2.83 6.31
N GLY A 80 4.51 -3.19 5.08
CA GLY A 80 3.15 -3.56 4.68
C GLY A 80 3.15 -4.38 3.40
N THR A 81 2.12 -5.19 3.23
CA THR A 81 1.86 -5.91 2.00
C THR A 81 0.51 -5.46 1.44
N GLY A 82 0.40 -5.41 0.13
CA GLY A 82 -0.80 -4.91 -0.53
C GLY A 82 -0.90 -5.36 -1.98
N ILE A 83 -1.65 -4.62 -2.75
CA ILE A 83 -1.87 -4.89 -4.18
C ILE A 83 -1.56 -3.65 -5.02
N LEU A 84 -1.05 -3.88 -6.21
CA LEU A 84 -0.90 -2.91 -7.29
C LEU A 84 -1.85 -3.30 -8.42
N MET A 85 -2.65 -2.34 -8.88
CA MET A 85 -3.48 -2.47 -10.08
C MET A 85 -3.15 -1.35 -11.06
N VAL A 86 -3.16 -1.66 -12.35
CA VAL A 86 -2.82 -0.74 -13.44
C VAL A 86 -4.07 -0.38 -14.22
N HIS A 87 -4.23 0.88 -14.54
CA HIS A 87 -5.27 1.38 -15.43
C HIS A 87 -4.78 1.21 -16.87
N LYS A 88 -5.49 0.38 -17.62
CA LYS A 88 -5.11 0.02 -18.99
C LYS A 88 -5.61 1.06 -19.99
N SER A 89 -5.02 1.06 -21.19
CA SER A 89 -5.40 1.96 -22.27
C SER A 89 -6.83 1.77 -22.78
N ASP A 90 -7.43 0.60 -22.53
CA ASP A 90 -8.83 0.30 -22.83
C ASP A 90 -9.83 0.86 -21.79
N GLY A 91 -9.33 1.58 -20.78
CA GLY A 91 -10.13 2.15 -19.69
C GLY A 91 -10.50 1.14 -18.59
N THR A 92 -9.99 -0.08 -18.66
CA THR A 92 -10.23 -1.10 -17.63
C THR A 92 -9.07 -1.21 -16.65
N TRP A 93 -9.33 -1.77 -15.48
CA TRP A 93 -8.31 -2.04 -14.48
C TRP A 93 -7.77 -3.46 -14.62
N SER A 94 -6.46 -3.63 -14.47
CA SER A 94 -5.77 -4.91 -14.51
C SER A 94 -6.21 -5.83 -13.35
N ASN A 95 -5.78 -7.08 -13.39
CA ASN A 95 -5.75 -7.91 -12.19
C ASN A 95 -4.71 -7.37 -11.19
N PRO A 96 -4.88 -7.60 -9.87
CA PRO A 96 -3.95 -7.13 -8.85
C PRO A 96 -2.66 -7.95 -8.82
N SER A 97 -1.52 -7.28 -8.78
CA SER A 97 -0.23 -7.89 -8.42
C SER A 97 0.06 -7.61 -6.96
N PHE A 98 0.50 -8.60 -6.20
CA PHE A 98 0.91 -8.38 -4.82
C PHE A 98 2.21 -7.57 -4.77
N VAL A 99 2.29 -6.70 -3.77
CA VAL A 99 3.45 -5.84 -3.51
C VAL A 99 3.80 -5.82 -2.03
N SER A 100 5.07 -5.59 -1.73
CA SER A 100 5.56 -5.26 -0.40
C SER A 100 6.07 -3.82 -0.35
N LEU A 101 5.78 -3.13 0.74
CA LEU A 101 6.26 -1.79 1.06
C LEU A 101 7.15 -1.86 2.29
N MET A 102 8.38 -1.38 2.18
CA MET A 102 9.34 -1.30 3.29
C MET A 102 9.97 0.08 3.33
N GLY A 103 10.09 0.66 4.52
CA GLY A 103 10.71 1.98 4.66
C GLY A 103 11.18 2.28 6.07
N GLY A 104 12.13 3.19 6.18
CA GLY A 104 12.47 3.81 7.46
C GLY A 104 11.37 4.76 7.91
N SER A 105 11.19 4.93 9.19
CA SER A 105 10.33 5.95 9.77
C SER A 105 11.08 6.68 10.88
N PHE A 106 11.06 8.00 10.80
CA PHE A 106 11.52 8.87 11.88
C PHE A 106 10.28 9.45 12.57
N GLY A 107 10.27 9.49 13.89
CA GLY A 107 9.18 10.14 14.62
C GLY A 107 9.27 9.91 16.12
N TRP A 108 8.75 10.88 16.87
CA TRP A 108 8.73 10.92 18.33
C TRP A 108 7.66 10.01 18.96
N GLN A 109 6.95 9.19 18.16
CA GLN A 109 5.91 8.31 18.66
C GLN A 109 6.49 6.93 19.00
N ILE A 110 6.29 6.52 20.25
CA ILE A 110 6.60 5.20 20.76
C ILE A 110 5.40 4.30 20.49
N GLY A 111 5.59 3.18 19.81
CA GLY A 111 4.55 2.17 19.68
C GLY A 111 4.48 1.49 18.32
N ALA A 112 3.54 0.56 18.21
CA ALA A 112 3.13 -0.05 16.96
C ALA A 112 1.81 0.59 16.50
N GLN A 113 1.74 1.02 15.26
CA GLN A 113 0.54 1.59 14.66
C GLN A 113 0.27 0.89 13.33
N ALA A 114 -0.95 0.41 13.14
CA ALA A 114 -1.45 -0.05 11.85
C ALA A 114 -2.14 1.11 11.12
N THR A 115 -1.85 1.25 9.85
CA THR A 115 -2.37 2.34 9.02
C THR A 115 -2.58 1.83 7.60
N ASP A 116 -3.73 2.08 7.01
CA ASP A 116 -3.93 1.80 5.60
C ASP A 116 -3.23 2.88 4.76
N LEU A 117 -2.59 2.44 3.69
CA LEU A 117 -1.92 3.32 2.75
C LEU A 117 -2.51 3.14 1.36
N VAL A 118 -2.76 4.25 0.67
CA VAL A 118 -3.17 4.26 -0.73
C VAL A 118 -2.24 5.20 -1.50
N MET A 119 -1.74 4.73 -2.64
CA MET A 119 -0.88 5.51 -3.53
C MET A 119 -1.49 5.54 -4.92
N ILE A 120 -1.65 6.74 -5.47
CA ILE A 120 -2.11 6.98 -6.84
C ILE A 120 -0.90 7.32 -7.70
N PHE A 121 -0.66 6.52 -8.72
CA PHE A 121 0.41 6.71 -9.67
C PHE A 121 -0.13 7.45 -10.90
N LYS A 122 0.38 8.64 -11.17
CA LYS A 122 -0.03 9.46 -12.32
C LYS A 122 0.71 9.09 -13.61
N SER A 123 1.87 8.44 -13.47
CA SER A 123 2.75 8.10 -14.58
C SER A 123 2.88 6.59 -14.76
N ILE A 124 2.71 6.10 -15.98
CA ILE A 124 3.00 4.72 -16.35
C ILE A 124 4.49 4.39 -16.16
N ARG A 125 5.37 5.39 -16.29
CA ARG A 125 6.81 5.23 -16.08
C ARG A 125 7.12 4.73 -14.67
N SER A 126 6.43 5.23 -13.66
CA SER A 126 6.59 4.77 -12.27
C SER A 126 6.15 3.32 -12.11
N ILE A 127 5.09 2.88 -12.78
CA ILE A 127 4.64 1.48 -12.80
C ILE A 127 5.70 0.58 -13.46
N GLU A 128 6.27 1.02 -14.59
CA GLU A 128 7.35 0.29 -15.25
C GLU A 128 8.61 0.21 -14.38
N GLY A 129 8.88 1.24 -13.57
CA GLY A 129 9.95 1.23 -12.57
C GLY A 129 9.75 0.12 -11.53
N ILE A 130 8.53 0.00 -10.99
CA ILE A 130 8.18 -1.04 -9.99
C ILE A 130 8.36 -2.46 -10.58
N LYS A 131 7.97 -2.66 -11.85
CA LYS A 131 8.11 -3.96 -12.55
C LYS A 131 9.57 -4.40 -12.72
N LYS A 132 10.52 -3.48 -12.73
CA LYS A 132 11.96 -3.76 -12.88
C LYS A 132 12.65 -4.22 -11.60
N GLY A 133 11.97 -4.17 -10.45
CA GLY A 133 12.50 -4.60 -9.17
C GLY A 133 12.21 -3.59 -8.04
N LYS A 134 13.22 -3.33 -7.20
CA LYS A 134 13.06 -2.41 -6.07
C LYS A 134 12.90 -0.97 -6.56
N PHE A 135 11.75 -0.39 -6.25
CA PHE A 135 11.40 0.98 -6.58
C PHE A 135 11.37 1.83 -5.30
N THR A 136 12.14 2.90 -5.25
CA THR A 136 12.24 3.77 -4.07
C THR A 136 11.41 5.04 -4.31
N ILE A 137 10.35 5.19 -3.52
CA ILE A 137 9.45 6.34 -3.55
C ILE A 137 10.23 7.60 -3.14
N GLY A 138 10.13 8.66 -3.92
CA GLY A 138 10.86 9.91 -3.74
C GLY A 138 12.20 9.97 -4.46
N ALA A 139 12.86 8.83 -4.69
CA ALA A 139 14.10 8.76 -5.47
C ALA A 139 13.83 8.40 -6.93
N ASP A 140 13.03 7.34 -7.20
CA ASP A 140 12.73 6.89 -8.56
C ASP A 140 11.54 7.62 -9.18
N ALA A 141 10.62 8.12 -8.35
CA ALA A 141 9.54 9.01 -8.75
C ALA A 141 9.18 9.97 -7.60
N SER A 142 8.85 11.20 -7.94
CA SER A 142 8.47 12.21 -6.96
C SER A 142 7.14 11.87 -6.29
N VAL A 143 7.08 12.08 -4.98
CA VAL A 143 5.90 11.79 -4.16
C VAL A 143 5.43 13.04 -3.41
N ALA A 144 4.12 13.18 -3.28
CA ALA A 144 3.52 14.20 -2.42
C ALA A 144 2.36 13.63 -1.61
N ALA A 145 2.05 14.28 -0.51
CA ALA A 145 0.81 14.06 0.21
C ALA A 145 -0.38 14.40 -0.69
N GLY A 146 -1.30 13.45 -0.86
CA GLY A 146 -2.45 13.62 -1.74
C GLY A 146 -3.45 14.64 -1.16
N PRO A 147 -4.10 15.43 -2.00
CA PRO A 147 -5.19 16.31 -1.58
C PRO A 147 -6.42 15.49 -1.21
N VAL A 148 -7.18 15.92 -0.22
CA VAL A 148 -8.40 15.26 0.24
C VAL A 148 -9.64 16.13 -0.03
N GLY A 149 -10.77 15.47 -0.31
CA GLY A 149 -12.05 16.13 -0.54
C GLY A 149 -12.30 16.60 -1.98
N ARG A 150 -13.56 16.92 -2.28
CA ARG A 150 -14.02 17.30 -3.63
C ARG A 150 -13.44 18.61 -4.12
N SER A 151 -13.17 19.55 -3.24
CA SER A 151 -12.66 20.89 -3.57
C SER A 151 -11.15 21.01 -3.44
N ALA A 152 -10.45 19.90 -3.30
CA ALA A 152 -8.99 19.89 -3.36
C ALA A 152 -8.55 20.25 -4.79
N SER A 153 -8.66 21.54 -5.12
CA SER A 153 -8.03 22.05 -6.32
C SER A 153 -6.53 21.79 -6.18
N ALA A 154 -6.00 20.97 -7.05
CA ALA A 154 -4.60 20.61 -7.11
C ALA A 154 -3.74 21.80 -7.56
N SER A 155 -3.79 22.89 -6.82
CA SER A 155 -3.20 24.18 -7.23
C SER A 155 -1.87 24.48 -6.57
N THR A 156 -1.18 23.50 -6.01
CA THR A 156 0.22 23.70 -5.61
C THR A 156 1.14 23.05 -6.63
N ASP A 157 2.20 23.77 -7.01
CA ASP A 157 3.25 23.27 -7.94
C ASP A 157 3.78 21.89 -7.55
N VAL A 158 3.80 21.57 -6.26
CA VAL A 158 4.25 20.28 -5.72
C VAL A 158 3.31 19.16 -6.16
N LEU A 159 1.98 19.36 -6.12
CA LEU A 159 0.99 18.37 -6.55
C LEU A 159 1.03 18.14 -8.06
N PHE A 160 1.28 19.19 -8.85
CA PHE A 160 1.43 19.06 -10.30
C PHE A 160 2.68 18.25 -10.67
N LYS A 161 3.79 18.48 -9.98
CA LYS A 161 5.08 17.82 -10.23
C LYS A 161 5.18 16.41 -9.67
N ALA A 162 4.39 16.07 -8.63
CA ALA A 162 4.43 14.75 -8.04
C ALA A 162 3.89 13.69 -9.01
N GLU A 163 4.63 12.60 -9.17
CA GLU A 163 4.22 11.43 -9.94
C GLU A 163 3.36 10.47 -9.11
N ILE A 164 3.54 10.52 -7.79
CA ILE A 164 2.82 9.67 -6.83
C ILE A 164 2.12 10.57 -5.81
N LEU A 165 0.83 10.35 -5.61
CA LEU A 165 0.06 10.96 -4.54
C LEU A 165 -0.28 9.90 -3.50
N SER A 166 0.07 10.15 -2.24
CA SER A 166 -0.08 9.16 -1.18
C SER A 166 -1.01 9.61 -0.07
N TYR A 167 -1.75 8.66 0.44
CA TYR A 167 -2.78 8.82 1.45
C TYR A 167 -2.58 7.78 2.54
N SER A 168 -2.90 8.16 3.78
CA SER A 168 -2.99 7.22 4.89
C SER A 168 -4.36 7.30 5.54
N ARG A 169 -4.82 6.17 6.08
CA ARG A 169 -6.00 6.13 6.93
C ARG A 169 -5.60 5.58 8.30
N SER A 170 -5.92 6.35 9.33
CA SER A 170 -5.79 5.92 10.71
C SER A 170 -7.05 6.31 11.47
N ARG A 171 -7.64 5.37 12.21
CA ARG A 171 -8.88 5.57 12.99
C ARG A 171 -10.04 6.17 12.18
N GLY A 172 -10.21 5.71 10.93
CA GLY A 172 -11.31 6.14 10.05
C GLY A 172 -11.12 7.49 9.36
N VAL A 173 -10.01 8.19 9.59
CA VAL A 173 -9.71 9.48 8.95
C VAL A 173 -8.63 9.30 7.90
N PHE A 174 -8.89 9.80 6.67
CA PHE A 174 -7.92 9.87 5.59
C PHE A 174 -7.17 11.19 5.62
N ALA A 175 -5.88 11.13 5.37
CA ALA A 175 -5.00 12.30 5.23
C ALA A 175 -3.93 12.02 4.19
N GLY A 176 -3.47 13.06 3.50
CA GLY A 176 -2.26 12.98 2.70
C GLY A 176 -1.05 12.70 3.58
N VAL A 177 -0.14 11.83 3.11
CA VAL A 177 1.06 11.42 3.85
C VAL A 177 2.27 11.42 2.92
N SER A 178 3.46 11.72 3.43
CA SER A 178 4.70 11.50 2.70
C SER A 178 5.22 10.10 2.97
N LEU A 179 5.57 9.38 1.88
CA LEU A 179 6.15 8.04 1.90
C LEU A 179 7.58 8.04 1.35
N GLU A 180 8.24 9.20 1.35
CA GLU A 180 9.58 9.37 0.83
C GLU A 180 10.59 8.40 1.46
N GLY A 181 11.44 7.79 0.64
CA GLY A 181 12.41 6.78 1.07
C GLY A 181 11.85 5.38 1.29
N ALA A 182 10.54 5.16 1.16
CA ALA A 182 9.99 3.82 1.20
C ALA A 182 10.27 3.07 -0.11
N ALA A 183 10.61 1.78 -0.01
CA ALA A 183 10.78 0.89 -1.14
C ALA A 183 9.51 0.09 -1.40
N LEU A 184 9.07 0.08 -2.64
CA LEU A 184 7.97 -0.73 -3.15
C LEU A 184 8.52 -1.80 -4.08
N GLN A 185 8.09 -3.04 -3.92
CA GLN A 185 8.57 -4.17 -4.68
C GLN A 185 7.42 -5.14 -5.00
N ILE A 186 7.44 -5.73 -6.20
CA ILE A 186 6.54 -6.84 -6.55
C ILE A 186 6.87 -8.05 -5.66
N ASP A 187 5.83 -8.71 -5.20
CA ASP A 187 5.92 -9.97 -4.44
C ASP A 187 5.62 -11.15 -5.39
N ASP A 188 6.67 -11.56 -6.11
CA ASP A 188 6.54 -12.60 -7.15
C ASP A 188 6.14 -13.96 -6.56
N GLU A 189 6.56 -14.25 -5.33
CA GLU A 189 6.22 -15.49 -4.65
C GLU A 189 4.71 -15.55 -4.36
N LYS A 190 4.15 -14.49 -3.76
CA LYS A 190 2.70 -14.39 -3.53
C LYS A 190 1.91 -14.37 -4.82
N ASN A 191 2.39 -13.69 -5.85
CA ASN A 191 1.77 -13.72 -7.16
C ASN A 191 1.70 -15.15 -7.70
N GLY A 192 2.82 -15.87 -7.66
CA GLY A 192 2.90 -17.26 -8.10
C GLY A 192 1.94 -18.20 -7.35
N TYR A 193 1.87 -18.03 -6.04
CA TYR A 193 0.98 -18.80 -5.19
C TYR A 193 -0.50 -18.49 -5.44
N PHE A 194 -0.86 -17.20 -5.44
CA PHE A 194 -2.25 -16.75 -5.60
C PHE A 194 -2.85 -17.12 -6.97
N TYR A 195 -2.07 -16.96 -8.03
CA TYR A 195 -2.51 -17.30 -9.39
C TYR A 195 -2.29 -18.78 -9.78
N GLY A 196 -1.73 -19.59 -8.88
CA GLY A 196 -1.42 -20.99 -9.15
C GLY A 196 -0.40 -21.19 -10.28
N LYS A 197 0.45 -20.18 -10.54
CA LYS A 197 1.44 -20.16 -11.62
C LYS A 197 2.78 -19.65 -11.09
N PRO A 198 3.66 -20.54 -10.61
CA PRO A 198 4.99 -20.15 -10.16
C PRO A 198 5.75 -19.38 -11.25
N GLY A 199 6.38 -18.26 -10.87
CA GLY A 199 7.13 -17.41 -11.80
C GLY A 199 6.28 -16.54 -12.73
N ILE A 200 4.96 -16.40 -12.46
CA ILE A 200 4.13 -15.43 -13.19
C ILE A 200 4.69 -14.01 -12.98
N SER A 201 4.92 -13.28 -14.06
CA SER A 201 5.40 -11.92 -13.97
C SER A 201 4.24 -10.93 -13.67
N ALA A 202 4.57 -9.80 -13.04
CA ALA A 202 3.60 -8.71 -12.87
C ALA A 202 3.04 -8.24 -14.22
N ASN A 203 3.84 -8.27 -15.29
CA ASN A 203 3.39 -7.92 -16.63
C ASN A 203 2.31 -8.88 -17.13
N ASP A 204 2.48 -10.19 -16.94
CA ASP A 204 1.46 -11.18 -17.33
C ASP A 204 0.15 -10.97 -16.56
N ILE A 205 0.25 -10.57 -15.28
CA ILE A 205 -0.92 -10.26 -14.45
C ILE A 205 -1.65 -9.02 -14.96
N PHE A 206 -0.91 -7.97 -15.36
CA PHE A 206 -1.51 -6.71 -15.79
C PHE A 206 -2.10 -6.79 -17.21
N THR A 207 -1.47 -7.52 -18.12
CA THR A 207 -1.89 -7.59 -19.54
C THR A 207 -2.74 -8.80 -19.84
N GLY A 208 -2.51 -9.91 -19.13
CA GLY A 208 -3.21 -11.16 -19.34
C GLY A 208 -4.56 -11.23 -18.62
N ALA A 209 -5.22 -12.37 -18.81
CA ALA A 209 -6.39 -12.76 -18.06
C ALA A 209 -6.08 -14.00 -17.23
N PRO A 210 -5.17 -13.94 -16.23
CA PRO A 210 -5.06 -15.05 -15.32
C PRO A 210 -6.43 -15.23 -14.67
N THR A 211 -6.92 -16.46 -14.62
CA THR A 211 -8.19 -16.77 -13.97
C THR A 211 -8.09 -16.32 -12.53
N SER A 212 -8.83 -15.25 -12.19
CA SER A 212 -8.79 -14.71 -10.84
C SER A 212 -9.56 -15.63 -9.90
N PRO A 213 -8.92 -16.14 -8.85
CA PRO A 213 -9.58 -17.05 -7.90
C PRO A 213 -10.54 -16.31 -6.95
N SER A 214 -10.58 -14.96 -6.98
CA SER A 214 -11.38 -14.17 -6.02
C SER A 214 -12.42 -13.28 -6.69
N PRO A 215 -13.72 -13.48 -6.37
CA PRO A 215 -14.80 -12.57 -6.83
C PRO A 215 -14.62 -11.13 -6.37
N THR A 216 -13.89 -10.90 -5.28
CA THR A 216 -13.63 -9.56 -4.72
C THR A 216 -12.82 -8.68 -5.68
N ILE A 217 -12.01 -9.28 -6.56
CA ILE A 217 -11.26 -8.53 -7.58
C ILE A 217 -12.22 -7.81 -8.54
N TRP A 218 -13.30 -8.44 -8.93
CA TRP A 218 -14.31 -7.79 -9.77
C TRP A 218 -14.97 -6.62 -9.06
N LYS A 219 -15.21 -6.72 -7.74
CA LYS A 219 -15.74 -5.61 -6.93
C LYS A 219 -14.77 -4.44 -6.88
N ILE A 220 -13.45 -4.70 -6.73
CA ILE A 220 -12.43 -3.65 -6.77
C ILE A 220 -12.43 -2.95 -8.13
N LYS A 221 -12.40 -3.72 -9.23
CA LYS A 221 -12.41 -3.17 -10.59
C LYS A 221 -13.66 -2.32 -10.85
N ALA A 222 -14.83 -2.82 -10.46
CA ALA A 222 -16.09 -2.09 -10.61
C ALA A 222 -16.06 -0.77 -9.83
N LEU A 223 -15.64 -0.81 -8.58
CA LEU A 223 -15.55 0.37 -7.72
C LEU A 223 -14.57 1.42 -8.24
N LEU A 224 -13.39 1.00 -8.72
CA LEU A 224 -12.42 1.90 -9.35
C LEU A 224 -12.97 2.55 -10.60
N THR A 225 -13.68 1.77 -11.44
CA THR A 225 -14.28 2.28 -12.70
C THR A 225 -15.43 3.23 -12.42
N GLU A 226 -16.30 2.88 -11.48
CA GLU A 226 -17.48 3.71 -11.13
C GLU A 226 -17.04 5.04 -10.50
N TYR A 227 -16.11 4.97 -9.53
CA TYR A 227 -15.64 6.17 -8.84
C TYR A 227 -14.90 7.13 -9.77
N GLY A 228 -14.10 6.59 -10.71
CA GLY A 228 -13.42 7.41 -11.73
C GLY A 228 -14.37 8.10 -12.69
N LYS A 229 -15.56 7.53 -12.99
CA LYS A 229 -16.57 8.16 -13.85
C LYS A 229 -17.25 9.37 -13.21
N ASN A 230 -17.33 9.42 -11.88
CA ASN A 230 -17.98 10.52 -11.14
C ASN A 230 -17.15 11.83 -11.16
N SER A 231 -16.04 11.88 -11.90
CA SER A 231 -15.20 13.08 -12.04
C SER A 231 -15.79 14.16 -12.94
N GLY A 232 -16.92 13.91 -13.62
CA GLY A 232 -17.54 14.82 -14.60
C GLY A 232 -18.82 15.54 -14.12
N GLN A 233 -19.17 15.43 -12.83
CA GLN A 233 -20.30 16.15 -12.24
C GLN A 233 -19.87 17.24 -11.26
#